data_9ae79fb03003da87d6e20eed978cccc5
#
_entry.id   9ae79fb03003da87d6e20eed978cccc5
#
_cell.length_a   1.000
_cell.length_b   1.000
_cell.length_c   1.000
_cell.angle_alpha   90.00
_cell.angle_beta   90.00
_cell.angle_gamma   90.00
#
_symmetry.space_group_name_H-M   'P 1'
#
loop_
_entity.id
_entity.type
_entity.pdbx_description
1 polymer ?
#
loop_
_entity_poly.entity_id
_entity_poly.type
_entity_poly.pdbx_seq_one_letter_code
_entity_poly.pdbx_strand_id
1 'polypeptide(L)'
;MKIETHDLVKTYGERTVVNHVNVTVEQGKIVGLLGPNGAGKTTTFYMIVGIIRPDEGQVTVDGAEITDMPIHMRHRFGIGYLPQEASIFRDLTVWDNLMAFLETREDLTPEQRKEKAQLLLNEFHINHVRNTK
;
A
#
# COMPACT_ATOMS: atom_id res chain seq x y z
N MET A 1 10.33 -9.24 6.82
CA MET A 1 9.74 -8.93 5.52
C MET A 1 10.57 -7.88 4.81
N LYS A 2 10.79 -8.07 3.53
CA LYS A 2 11.63 -7.20 2.72
C LYS A 2 11.03 -7.07 1.33
N ILE A 3 10.80 -5.82 0.91
CA ILE A 3 10.33 -5.49 -0.44
C ILE A 3 11.53 -5.02 -1.25
N GLU A 4 11.71 -5.56 -2.43
CA GLU A 4 12.77 -5.15 -3.33
C GLU A 4 12.24 -4.90 -4.74
N THR A 5 12.83 -3.94 -5.43
CA THR A 5 12.67 -3.78 -6.87
C THR A 5 14.02 -4.05 -7.55
N HIS A 6 13.95 -4.67 -8.71
CA HIS A 6 15.12 -5.06 -9.48
C HIS A 6 15.01 -4.51 -10.88
N ASP A 7 15.78 -3.46 -11.17
CA ASP A 7 15.88 -2.83 -12.50
C ASP A 7 14.52 -2.47 -13.12
N LEU A 8 13.66 -1.82 -12.34
CA LEU A 8 12.35 -1.40 -12.83
C LEU A 8 12.49 -0.36 -13.94
N VAL A 9 11.77 -0.60 -15.03
CA VAL A 9 11.69 0.32 -16.17
C VAL A 9 10.23 0.56 -16.53
N LYS A 10 9.89 1.83 -16.72
CA LYS A 10 8.58 2.24 -17.25
C LYS A 10 8.76 3.40 -18.22
N THR A 11 8.22 3.21 -19.42
CA THR A 11 8.30 4.18 -20.51
C THR A 11 6.90 4.52 -20.98
N TYR A 12 6.64 5.80 -21.16
CA TYR A 12 5.41 6.32 -21.78
C TYR A 12 5.78 7.04 -23.08
N GLY A 13 5.38 6.48 -24.23
CA GLY A 13 5.78 6.99 -25.52
C GLY A 13 7.31 6.92 -25.68
N GLU A 14 7.95 8.06 -25.89
CA GLU A 14 9.42 8.14 -26.02
C GLU A 14 10.11 8.49 -24.70
N ARG A 15 9.35 8.72 -23.62
CA ARG A 15 9.89 9.13 -22.32
C ARG A 15 9.98 7.95 -21.36
N THR A 16 11.19 7.64 -20.93
CA THR A 16 11.42 6.68 -19.84
C THR A 16 11.33 7.42 -18.51
N VAL A 17 10.25 7.19 -17.75
CA VAL A 17 10.01 7.84 -16.47
C VAL A 17 10.65 7.11 -15.31
N VAL A 18 10.82 5.80 -15.42
CA VAL A 18 11.54 4.97 -14.45
C VAL A 18 12.59 4.18 -15.22
N ASN A 19 13.84 4.31 -14.81
CA ASN A 19 14.97 3.75 -15.56
C ASN A 19 15.88 2.96 -14.62
N HIS A 20 15.75 1.63 -14.66
CA HIS A 20 16.54 0.68 -13.87
C HIS A 20 16.59 1.02 -12.37
N VAL A 21 15.41 1.25 -11.78
CA VAL A 21 15.29 1.64 -10.37
C VAL A 21 15.37 0.41 -9.47
N ASN A 22 16.27 0.49 -8.49
CA ASN A 22 16.45 -0.53 -7.46
C ASN A 22 16.17 0.08 -6.09
N VAL A 23 15.15 -0.43 -5.41
CA VAL A 23 14.74 0.03 -4.07
C VAL A 23 14.65 -1.19 -3.17
N THR A 24 15.10 -1.04 -1.93
CA THR A 24 14.96 -2.06 -0.90
C THR A 24 14.34 -1.44 0.33
N VAL A 25 13.26 -2.05 0.84
CA VAL A 25 12.60 -1.66 2.08
C VAL A 25 12.50 -2.87 2.99
N GLU A 26 13.15 -2.81 4.13
CA GLU A 26 13.09 -3.86 5.15
C GLU A 26 12.06 -3.51 6.22
N GLN A 27 11.48 -4.53 6.82
CA GLN A 27 10.55 -4.35 7.94
C GLN A 27 11.21 -3.56 9.06
N GLY A 28 10.48 -2.59 9.61
CA GLY A 28 11.00 -1.71 10.65
C GLY A 28 11.81 -0.52 10.15
N LYS A 29 11.96 -0.36 8.84
CA LYS A 29 12.68 0.75 8.22
C LYS A 29 11.73 1.67 7.46
N ILE A 30 12.10 2.95 7.38
CA ILE A 30 11.39 3.94 6.57
C ILE A 30 12.34 4.38 5.46
N VAL A 31 11.87 4.27 4.22
CA VAL A 31 12.64 4.65 3.04
C VAL A 31 11.86 5.71 2.28
N GLY A 32 12.51 6.82 1.94
CA GLY A 32 11.94 7.90 1.15
C GLY A 32 12.48 7.89 -0.27
N LEU A 33 11.59 8.15 -1.25
CA LEU A 33 11.98 8.42 -2.62
C LEU A 33 11.95 9.93 -2.84
N LEU A 34 13.11 10.50 -3.12
CA LEU A 34 13.27 11.94 -3.32
C LEU A 34 13.50 12.25 -4.80
N GLY A 35 13.02 13.39 -5.21
CA GLY A 35 13.21 13.91 -6.57
C GLY A 35 12.14 14.93 -6.93
N PRO A 36 12.37 15.70 -8.00
CA PRO A 36 11.39 16.66 -8.48
C PRO A 36 10.13 15.96 -9.03
N ASN A 37 9.05 16.70 -9.20
CA ASN A 37 7.84 16.22 -9.85
C ASN A 37 8.17 15.71 -11.25
N GLY A 38 7.63 14.54 -11.62
CA GLY A 38 7.92 13.92 -12.91
C GLY A 38 9.18 13.07 -12.95
N ALA A 39 9.86 12.87 -11.80
CA ALA A 39 11.06 12.03 -11.72
C ALA A 39 10.74 10.52 -11.59
N GLY A 40 9.47 10.12 -11.72
CA GLY A 40 9.08 8.71 -11.66
C GLY A 40 8.81 8.17 -10.25
N LYS A 41 8.80 9.03 -9.22
CA LYS A 41 8.51 8.60 -7.84
C LYS A 41 7.16 7.92 -7.72
N THR A 42 6.11 8.61 -8.15
CA THR A 42 4.73 8.09 -8.10
C THR A 42 4.60 6.81 -8.92
N THR A 43 5.18 6.79 -10.11
CA THR A 43 5.16 5.61 -10.98
C THR A 43 5.85 4.42 -10.32
N THR A 44 6.98 4.65 -9.66
CA THR A 44 7.70 3.61 -8.90
C THR A 44 6.83 3.05 -7.78
N PHE A 45 6.17 3.91 -7.00
CA PHE A 45 5.22 3.47 -5.97
C PHE A 45 4.09 2.65 -6.55
N TYR A 46 3.51 3.10 -7.66
CA TYR A 46 2.40 2.39 -8.31
C TYR A 46 2.81 1.01 -8.82
N MET A 47 4.05 0.85 -9.26
CA MET A 47 4.56 -0.46 -9.66
C MET A 47 4.77 -1.38 -8.46
N ILE A 48 5.21 -0.85 -7.33
CA ILE A 48 5.39 -1.63 -6.10
C ILE A 48 4.05 -2.10 -5.54
N VAL A 49 3.03 -1.25 -5.54
CA VAL A 49 1.71 -1.61 -4.99
C VAL A 49 0.82 -2.37 -5.98
N GLY A 50 1.14 -2.37 -7.26
CA GLY A 50 0.42 -3.14 -8.27
C GLY A 50 -0.62 -2.37 -9.08
N ILE A 51 -0.60 -1.03 -9.04
CA ILE A 51 -1.49 -0.19 -9.84
C ILE A 51 -1.02 -0.12 -11.29
N ILE A 52 0.30 -0.05 -11.49
CA ILE A 52 0.94 -0.01 -12.81
C ILE A 52 1.88 -1.20 -12.94
N ARG A 53 1.89 -1.81 -14.11
CA ARG A 53 2.82 -2.89 -14.44
C ARG A 53 4.12 -2.30 -15.02
N PRO A 54 5.30 -2.73 -14.56
CA PRO A 54 6.56 -2.31 -15.18
C PRO A 54 6.72 -2.89 -16.59
N ASP A 55 7.45 -2.17 -17.44
CA ASP A 55 7.81 -2.70 -18.76
C ASP A 55 8.95 -3.70 -18.65
N GLU A 56 9.88 -3.48 -17.72
CA GLU A 56 10.97 -4.38 -17.42
C GLU A 56 11.24 -4.37 -15.91
N GLY A 57 11.93 -5.40 -15.46
CA GLY A 57 12.32 -5.53 -14.06
C GLY A 57 11.32 -6.31 -13.22
N GLN A 58 11.58 -6.40 -11.93
CA GLN A 58 10.81 -7.23 -11.01
C GLN A 58 10.56 -6.52 -9.70
N VAL A 59 9.44 -6.86 -9.07
CA VAL A 59 9.14 -6.51 -7.67
C VAL A 59 9.07 -7.83 -6.89
N THR A 60 9.80 -7.91 -5.78
CA THR A 60 9.82 -9.11 -4.94
C THR A 60 9.50 -8.79 -3.49
N VAL A 61 8.87 -9.72 -2.80
CA VAL A 61 8.65 -9.69 -1.35
C VAL A 61 9.27 -10.95 -0.78
N ASP A 62 10.27 -10.81 0.08
CA ASP A 62 11.02 -11.92 0.67
C ASP A 62 11.51 -12.93 -0.39
N GLY A 63 11.93 -12.42 -1.55
CA GLY A 63 12.41 -13.23 -2.67
C GLY A 63 11.33 -13.78 -3.59
N ALA A 64 10.06 -13.67 -3.23
CA ALA A 64 8.94 -14.11 -4.06
C ALA A 64 8.54 -13.00 -5.03
N GLU A 65 8.52 -13.30 -6.34
CA GLU A 65 8.16 -12.32 -7.36
C GLU A 65 6.65 -12.02 -7.32
N ILE A 66 6.32 -10.72 -7.26
CA ILE A 66 4.93 -10.26 -7.25
C ILE A 66 4.64 -9.31 -8.43
N THR A 67 5.53 -9.20 -9.39
CA THR A 67 5.48 -8.23 -10.49
C THR A 67 4.15 -8.23 -11.24
N ASP A 68 3.61 -9.40 -11.54
CA ASP A 68 2.36 -9.57 -12.30
C ASP A 68 1.13 -9.71 -11.39
N MET A 69 1.32 -9.62 -10.09
CA MET A 69 0.26 -9.79 -9.11
C MET A 69 -0.56 -8.48 -9.00
N PRO A 70 -1.90 -8.56 -9.10
CA PRO A 70 -2.75 -7.35 -8.94
C PRO A 70 -2.73 -6.85 -7.50
N ILE A 71 -3.13 -5.59 -7.32
CA ILE A 71 -3.07 -4.90 -6.02
C ILE A 71 -3.78 -5.66 -4.90
N HIS A 72 -4.96 -6.23 -5.16
CA HIS A 72 -5.73 -6.96 -4.14
C HIS A 72 -5.03 -8.25 -3.68
N MET A 73 -4.23 -8.85 -4.53
CA MET A 73 -3.43 -10.04 -4.17
C MET A 73 -2.18 -9.65 -3.39
N ARG A 74 -1.55 -8.52 -3.72
CA ARG A 74 -0.37 -8.02 -3.00
C ARG A 74 -0.69 -7.68 -1.55
N HIS A 75 -1.92 -7.31 -1.28
CA HIS A 75 -2.40 -7.03 0.06
C HIS A 75 -2.20 -8.24 1.00
N ARG A 76 -2.36 -9.44 0.49
CA ARG A 76 -2.13 -10.69 1.25
C ARG A 76 -0.67 -10.88 1.67
N PHE A 77 0.26 -10.26 0.97
CA PHE A 77 1.69 -10.25 1.32
C PHE A 77 2.03 -9.15 2.33
N GLY A 78 1.04 -8.41 2.82
CA GLY A 78 1.25 -7.35 3.80
C GLY A 78 1.55 -5.98 3.19
N ILE A 79 1.38 -5.82 1.88
CA ILE A 79 1.58 -4.53 1.22
C ILE A 79 0.29 -3.73 1.28
N GLY A 80 0.33 -2.60 1.97
CA GLY A 80 -0.74 -1.61 1.99
C GLY A 80 -0.37 -0.38 1.19
N TYR A 81 -1.37 0.35 0.73
CA TYR A 81 -1.17 1.61 0.02
C TYR A 81 -2.01 2.71 0.65
N LEU A 82 -1.35 3.77 1.06
CA LEU A 82 -2.00 4.97 1.56
C LEU A 82 -1.91 6.05 0.47
N PRO A 83 -3.01 6.33 -0.25
CA PRO A 83 -2.99 7.34 -1.31
C PRO A 83 -2.80 8.75 -0.73
N GLN A 84 -2.39 9.67 -1.60
CA GLN A 84 -2.23 11.07 -1.25
C GLN A 84 -3.57 11.72 -0.90
N GLU A 85 -4.65 11.29 -1.56
CA GLU A 85 -6.01 11.75 -1.28
C GLU A 85 -6.66 10.89 -0.19
N ALA A 86 -7.68 11.45 0.46
CA ALA A 86 -8.43 10.72 1.48
C ALA A 86 -9.07 9.46 0.90
N SER A 87 -8.76 8.31 1.52
CA SER A 87 -9.24 7.00 1.10
C SER A 87 -10.28 6.48 2.08
N ILE A 88 -11.41 7.21 2.16
CA ILE A 88 -12.51 6.88 3.08
C ILE A 88 -13.83 6.75 2.32
N PHE A 89 -14.73 5.95 2.87
CA PHE A 89 -16.12 5.86 2.40
C PHE A 89 -16.95 6.89 3.18
N ARG A 90 -17.33 7.97 2.51
CA ARG A 90 -18.01 9.11 3.15
C ARG A 90 -19.40 8.78 3.66
N ASP A 91 -20.06 7.80 3.07
CA ASP A 91 -21.39 7.37 3.47
C ASP A 91 -21.39 6.35 4.63
N LEU A 92 -20.23 5.90 5.04
CA LEU A 92 -20.05 5.00 6.16
C LEU A 92 -19.62 5.75 7.42
N THR A 93 -19.94 5.19 8.57
CA THR A 93 -19.44 5.71 9.85
C THR A 93 -17.94 5.49 9.99
N VAL A 94 -17.33 6.16 10.96
CA VAL A 94 -15.93 5.94 11.32
C VAL A 94 -15.69 4.47 11.67
N TRP A 95 -16.57 3.87 12.46
CA TRP A 95 -16.49 2.44 12.82
C TRP A 95 -16.55 1.56 11.58
N ASP A 96 -17.50 1.80 10.68
CA ASP A 96 -17.66 0.99 9.47
C ASP A 96 -16.48 1.14 8.51
N ASN A 97 -15.86 2.31 8.42
CA ASN A 97 -14.63 2.51 7.66
C ASN A 97 -13.50 1.63 8.19
N LEU A 98 -13.31 1.61 9.52
CA LEU A 98 -12.31 0.76 10.16
C LEU A 98 -12.60 -0.73 9.94
N MET A 99 -13.85 -1.14 10.10
CA MET A 99 -14.26 -2.52 9.92
C MET A 99 -14.11 -2.98 8.48
N ALA A 100 -14.43 -2.13 7.49
CA ALA A 100 -14.24 -2.45 6.07
C ALA A 100 -12.78 -2.79 5.76
N PHE A 101 -11.84 -2.05 6.34
CA PHE A 101 -10.43 -2.35 6.20
C PHE A 101 -10.03 -3.63 6.93
N LEU A 102 -10.48 -3.80 8.18
CA LEU A 102 -10.11 -4.95 9.02
C LEU A 102 -10.69 -6.27 8.49
N GLU A 103 -11.83 -6.23 7.81
CA GLU A 103 -12.42 -7.41 7.17
C GLU A 103 -11.54 -7.99 6.06
N THR A 104 -10.63 -7.22 5.51
CA THR A 104 -9.65 -7.71 4.54
C THR A 104 -8.54 -8.55 5.20
N ARG A 105 -8.42 -8.49 6.52
CA ARG A 105 -7.43 -9.24 7.30
C ARG A 105 -7.97 -10.65 7.57
N GLU A 106 -7.49 -11.60 6.81
CA GLU A 106 -7.90 -13.01 6.95
C GLU A 106 -7.34 -13.67 8.21
N ASP A 107 -6.29 -13.09 8.79
CA ASP A 107 -5.65 -13.57 10.02
C ASP A 107 -6.38 -13.19 11.31
N LEU A 108 -7.44 -12.36 11.20
CA LEU A 108 -8.20 -11.90 12.34
C LEU A 108 -9.59 -12.56 12.39
N THR A 109 -10.00 -13.01 13.59
CA THR A 109 -11.38 -13.43 13.83
C THR A 109 -12.31 -12.20 13.90
N PRO A 110 -13.66 -12.37 13.74
CA PRO A 110 -14.59 -11.25 13.91
C PRO A 110 -14.43 -10.50 15.25
N GLU A 111 -14.18 -11.23 16.35
CA GLU A 111 -13.94 -10.63 17.66
C GLU A 111 -12.64 -9.84 17.69
N GLN A 112 -11.58 -10.37 17.12
CA GLN A 112 -10.28 -9.69 17.02
C GLN A 112 -10.36 -8.42 16.17
N ARG A 113 -11.17 -8.42 15.10
CA ARG A 113 -11.41 -7.23 14.29
C ARG A 113 -12.07 -6.12 15.09
N LYS A 114 -13.07 -6.45 15.90
CA LYS A 114 -13.75 -5.49 16.78
C LYS A 114 -12.80 -4.94 17.84
N GLU A 115 -12.00 -5.79 18.45
CA GLU A 115 -11.00 -5.37 19.44
C GLU A 115 -9.97 -4.43 18.81
N LYS A 116 -9.48 -4.77 17.62
CA LYS A 116 -8.52 -3.93 16.87
C LYS A 116 -9.12 -2.57 16.51
N ALA A 117 -10.36 -2.54 16.04
CA ALA A 117 -11.07 -1.30 15.74
C ALA A 117 -11.22 -0.43 16.99
N GLN A 118 -11.58 -1.02 18.11
CA GLN A 118 -11.72 -0.29 19.38
C GLN A 118 -10.39 0.26 19.87
N LEU A 119 -9.31 -0.52 19.74
CA LEU A 119 -7.96 -0.06 20.07
C LEU A 119 -7.56 1.15 19.22
N LEU A 120 -7.82 1.13 17.93
CA LEU A 120 -7.51 2.24 17.03
C LEU A 120 -8.31 3.49 17.38
N LEU A 121 -9.61 3.35 17.68
CA LEU A 121 -10.44 4.47 18.11
C LEU A 121 -9.90 5.12 19.38
N ASN A 122 -9.45 4.32 20.34
CA ASN A 122 -8.89 4.80 21.59
C ASN A 122 -7.52 5.44 21.38
N GLU A 123 -6.66 4.83 20.57
CA GLU A 123 -5.31 5.33 20.26
C GLU A 123 -5.34 6.69 19.61
N PHE A 124 -6.26 6.92 18.67
CA PHE A 124 -6.41 8.19 17.98
C PHE A 124 -7.41 9.15 18.65
N HIS A 125 -7.95 8.79 19.82
CA HIS A 125 -8.89 9.61 20.59
C HIS A 125 -10.14 10.02 19.80
N ILE A 126 -10.67 9.10 18.98
CA ILE A 126 -11.85 9.35 18.13
C ILE A 126 -13.05 8.47 18.48
N ASN A 127 -13.04 7.83 19.65
CA ASN A 127 -14.15 6.94 20.04
C ASN A 127 -15.49 7.66 20.11
N HIS A 128 -15.49 8.95 20.47
CA HIS A 128 -16.71 9.77 20.55
C HIS A 128 -17.40 10.02 19.20
N VAL A 129 -16.71 9.80 18.09
CA VAL A 129 -17.26 9.99 16.74
C VAL A 129 -17.43 8.66 15.97
N ARG A 130 -17.33 7.52 16.67
CA ARG A 130 -17.35 6.18 16.03
C ARG A 130 -18.57 5.94 15.14
N ASN A 131 -19.71 6.50 15.46
CA ASN A 131 -20.95 6.37 14.71
C ASN A 131 -21.25 7.58 13.82
N THR A 132 -20.29 8.47 13.64
CA THR A 132 -20.38 9.65 12.79
C THR A 132 -19.85 9.32 11.39
N LYS A 133 -20.56 9.78 10.37
CA LYS A 133 -20.12 9.64 8.97
C LYS A 133 -19.07 10.67 8.59
#